data_959a3468c82f1fccc3c4a7c7dd92f2a3
#
_entry.id   959a3468c82f1fccc3c4a7c7dd92f2a3
#
_cell.length_a   1.000
_cell.length_b   1.000
_cell.length_c   1.000
_cell.angle_alpha   90.00
_cell.angle_beta   90.00
_cell.angle_gamma   90.00
#
_symmetry.space_group_name_H-M   'P 1'
#
loop_
_entity.id
_entity.type
_entity.pdbx_description
1 polymer ?
#
loop_
_entity_poly.entity_id
_entity_poly.type
_entity_poly.pdbx_seq_one_letter_code
_entity_poly.pdbx_strand_id
1 'polypeptide(L)'
;MMKLTVIGVAIAVGLVVAFGLYLFGIGLRNVGLAAASSRWPRTAGRVGRADTQEQHDVDKKTGAVSIIYSADTVIQYEVAGKPYATNLIHFGQTLGSGDASEAELQRLRYPLDGEVSVAYDPNHPWIAAARPGLHAEAFWLPGAGLAFLLPAALALFVFLTLFRTFPQQQRDDDEFRKSVETAIENGRRGIATPDIPFRPPKDSSDVIAPVVAGLFGAVFCALGILALSSGAQRMWRGAASEHWPSVEGKVLFSRVNTSETRDSNQQRDTTFSPQFVYTYELDGVKHFNNRRRFGRIEGSSEDWAEDIATRYKVGKGIRVYYFPADPDVAVLEPGNNSEGLWLPGVGLVALLFGLATLIWIVPAVAK
;
A
#
# COMPACT_ATOMS: atom_id res chain seq x y z
N MET A 1 16.26 27.92 23.26
CA MET A 1 15.81 26.54 23.03
C MET A 1 14.68 26.44 22.02
N MET A 2 13.58 27.15 22.15
CA MET A 2 12.40 27.08 21.24
C MET A 2 12.69 27.26 19.73
N LYS A 3 13.59 28.21 19.35
CA LYS A 3 13.95 28.42 17.94
C LYS A 3 14.68 27.23 17.31
N LEU A 4 15.54 26.52 18.06
CA LEU A 4 16.29 25.35 17.57
C LEU A 4 15.35 24.15 17.35
N THR A 5 14.37 23.97 18.21
CA THR A 5 13.36 22.91 18.09
C THR A 5 12.45 23.13 16.87
N VAL A 6 12.03 24.40 16.63
CA VAL A 6 11.21 24.73 15.45
C VAL A 6 11.96 24.50 14.14
N ILE A 7 13.24 24.87 14.09
CA ILE A 7 14.10 24.62 12.91
C ILE A 7 14.26 23.10 12.69
N GLY A 8 14.52 22.33 13.75
CA GLY A 8 14.64 20.87 13.64
C GLY A 8 13.37 20.19 13.12
N VAL A 9 12.20 20.61 13.60
CA VAL A 9 10.90 20.10 13.12
C VAL A 9 10.67 20.49 11.65
N ALA A 10 10.96 21.73 11.27
CA ALA A 10 10.80 22.19 9.87
C ALA A 10 11.71 21.40 8.91
N ILE A 11 12.95 21.11 9.30
CA ILE A 11 13.88 20.28 8.52
C ILE A 11 13.33 18.86 8.40
N ALA A 12 12.88 18.25 9.50
CA ALA A 12 12.34 16.88 9.49
C ALA A 12 11.10 16.77 8.57
N VAL A 13 10.16 17.71 8.66
CA VAL A 13 8.99 17.77 7.78
C VAL A 13 9.41 17.98 6.32
N GLY A 14 10.38 18.87 6.07
CA GLY A 14 10.92 19.10 4.73
C GLY A 14 11.53 17.83 4.11
N LEU A 15 12.26 17.04 4.89
CA LEU A 15 12.82 15.76 4.44
C LEU A 15 11.74 14.73 4.12
N VAL A 16 10.70 14.63 4.96
CA VAL A 16 9.55 13.74 4.72
C VAL A 16 8.82 14.14 3.43
N VAL A 17 8.59 15.44 3.22
CA VAL A 17 7.98 15.95 1.97
C VAL A 17 8.85 15.65 0.76
N ALA A 18 10.14 15.91 0.83
CA ALA A 18 11.08 15.64 -0.27
C ALA A 18 11.10 14.15 -0.63
N PHE A 19 11.13 13.28 0.38
CA PHE A 19 11.08 11.83 0.19
C PHE A 19 9.73 11.38 -0.40
N GLY A 20 8.62 11.90 0.10
CA GLY A 20 7.28 11.63 -0.45
C GLY A 20 7.15 12.06 -1.91
N LEU A 21 7.64 13.26 -2.27
CA LEU A 21 7.66 13.75 -3.66
C LEU A 21 8.54 12.90 -4.56
N TYR A 22 9.68 12.43 -4.07
CA TYR A 22 10.58 11.53 -4.79
C TYR A 22 9.90 10.20 -5.12
N LEU A 23 9.30 9.54 -4.12
CA LEU A 23 8.56 8.29 -4.31
C LEU A 23 7.36 8.48 -5.26
N PHE A 24 6.61 9.57 -5.08
CA PHE A 24 5.47 9.89 -5.93
C PHE A 24 5.87 10.13 -7.38
N GLY A 25 6.93 10.90 -7.60
CA GLY A 25 7.45 11.20 -8.94
C GLY A 25 7.95 9.95 -9.66
N ILE A 26 8.75 9.09 -9.00
CA ILE A 26 9.18 7.81 -9.56
C ILE A 26 7.97 6.90 -9.82
N GLY A 27 7.02 6.87 -8.88
CA GLY A 27 5.80 6.08 -9.01
C GLY A 27 4.98 6.51 -10.22
N LEU A 28 4.74 7.80 -10.42
CA LEU A 28 4.03 8.32 -11.60
C LEU A 28 4.77 8.01 -12.90
N ARG A 29 6.10 8.12 -12.91
CA ARG A 29 6.91 7.71 -14.07
C ARG A 29 6.70 6.23 -14.40
N ASN A 30 6.74 5.35 -13.39
CA ASN A 30 6.53 3.92 -13.58
C ASN A 30 5.12 3.61 -14.11
N VAL A 31 4.08 4.28 -13.59
CA VAL A 31 2.70 4.19 -14.10
C VAL A 31 2.63 4.66 -15.56
N GLY A 32 3.30 5.76 -15.91
CA GLY A 32 3.37 6.28 -17.27
C GLY A 32 4.05 5.29 -18.23
N LEU A 33 5.19 4.70 -17.82
CA LEU A 33 5.90 3.68 -18.59
C LEU A 33 5.06 2.40 -18.73
N ALA A 34 4.38 1.96 -17.65
CA ALA A 34 3.47 0.83 -17.68
C ALA A 34 2.33 1.05 -18.68
N ALA A 35 1.69 2.21 -18.66
CA ALA A 35 0.63 2.55 -19.60
C ALA A 35 1.13 2.61 -21.05
N ALA A 36 2.29 3.21 -21.28
CA ALA A 36 2.91 3.32 -22.59
C ALA A 36 3.34 1.94 -23.15
N SER A 37 3.83 1.06 -22.28
CA SER A 37 4.38 -0.24 -22.66
C SER A 37 3.39 -1.16 -23.37
N SER A 38 2.08 -0.96 -23.15
CA SER A 38 1.03 -1.71 -23.85
C SER A 38 1.05 -1.50 -25.39
N ARG A 39 1.63 -0.37 -25.83
CA ARG A 39 1.73 0.01 -27.25
C ARG A 39 3.15 -0.15 -27.82
N TRP A 40 4.10 -0.58 -27.02
CA TRP A 40 5.49 -0.73 -27.44
C TRP A 40 5.66 -1.87 -28.46
N PRO A 41 6.61 -1.74 -29.39
CA PRO A 41 7.00 -2.84 -30.26
C PRO A 41 7.53 -4.00 -29.43
N ARG A 42 7.39 -5.20 -29.97
CA ARG A 42 7.82 -6.44 -29.33
C ARG A 42 8.92 -7.11 -30.11
N THR A 43 9.83 -7.75 -29.40
CA THR A 43 10.89 -8.60 -29.98
C THR A 43 10.91 -9.94 -29.25
N ALA A 44 11.47 -10.95 -29.87
CA ALA A 44 11.75 -12.23 -29.26
C ALA A 44 12.91 -12.07 -28.29
N GLY A 45 12.75 -12.60 -27.09
CA GLY A 45 13.79 -12.69 -26.08
C GLY A 45 13.95 -14.12 -25.60
N ARG A 46 15.04 -14.39 -24.89
CA ARG A 46 15.34 -15.68 -24.27
C ARG A 46 15.68 -15.47 -22.80
N VAL A 47 15.19 -16.34 -21.95
CA VAL A 47 15.50 -16.31 -20.51
C VAL A 47 16.92 -16.82 -20.31
N GLY A 48 17.84 -15.94 -19.93
CA GLY A 48 19.26 -16.26 -19.67
C GLY A 48 19.53 -16.64 -18.23
N ARG A 49 18.62 -16.32 -17.30
CA ARG A 49 18.67 -16.72 -15.89
C ARG A 49 17.25 -16.88 -15.35
N ALA A 50 17.03 -17.93 -14.55
CA ALA A 50 15.74 -18.22 -13.92
C ALA A 50 15.96 -18.94 -12.58
N ASP A 51 16.48 -18.24 -11.59
CA ASP A 51 16.78 -18.77 -10.27
C ASP A 51 15.85 -18.18 -9.19
N THR A 52 15.66 -18.91 -8.11
CA THR A 52 15.00 -18.42 -6.90
C THR A 52 16.05 -18.22 -5.82
N GLN A 53 16.12 -17.02 -5.27
CA GLN A 53 17.02 -16.67 -4.18
C GLN A 53 16.22 -16.56 -2.88
N GLU A 54 16.81 -17.07 -1.82
CA GLU A 54 16.30 -16.99 -0.46
C GLU A 54 17.28 -16.14 0.38
N GLN A 55 16.80 -15.03 0.89
CA GLN A 55 17.57 -14.12 1.73
C GLN A 55 16.99 -14.13 3.14
N HIS A 56 17.84 -14.48 4.11
CA HIS A 56 17.50 -14.41 5.52
C HIS A 56 17.84 -13.01 6.06
N ASP A 57 16.83 -12.30 6.53
CA ASP A 57 17.01 -11.02 7.22
C ASP A 57 16.75 -11.22 8.71
N VAL A 58 17.73 -10.85 9.53
CA VAL A 58 17.66 -10.98 10.99
C VAL A 58 17.53 -9.59 11.60
N ASP A 59 16.39 -9.32 12.20
CA ASP A 59 16.20 -8.09 12.95
C ASP A 59 17.16 -8.07 14.16
N LYS A 60 18.11 -7.14 14.14
CA LYS A 60 19.14 -7.00 15.18
C LYS A 60 18.59 -6.66 16.56
N LYS A 61 17.38 -6.11 16.67
CA LYS A 61 16.75 -5.72 17.93
C LYS A 61 15.94 -6.86 18.55
N THR A 62 15.20 -7.57 17.74
CA THR A 62 14.28 -8.61 18.19
C THR A 62 14.83 -10.03 18.00
N GLY A 63 15.87 -10.19 17.14
CA GLY A 63 16.37 -11.49 16.72
C GLY A 63 15.36 -12.27 15.87
N ALA A 64 14.28 -11.65 15.42
CA ALA A 64 13.32 -12.27 14.51
C ALA A 64 13.97 -12.49 13.15
N VAL A 65 13.74 -13.68 12.58
CA VAL A 65 14.24 -14.05 11.26
C VAL A 65 13.09 -13.93 10.27
N SER A 66 13.23 -13.06 9.27
CA SER A 66 12.34 -13.00 8.12
C SER A 66 13.04 -13.56 6.89
N ILE A 67 12.33 -14.35 6.11
CA ILE A 67 12.86 -14.94 4.89
C ILE A 67 12.21 -14.21 3.72
N ILE A 68 13.03 -13.64 2.85
CA ILE A 68 12.61 -12.96 1.63
C ILE A 68 12.99 -13.83 0.44
N TYR A 69 12.00 -14.18 -0.37
CA TYR A 69 12.17 -14.92 -1.60
C TYR A 69 12.15 -13.96 -2.78
N SER A 70 13.09 -14.11 -3.72
CA SER A 70 13.13 -13.35 -4.95
C SER A 70 13.38 -14.26 -6.13
N ALA A 71 12.74 -13.96 -7.26
CA ALA A 71 13.06 -14.61 -8.52
C ALA A 71 14.10 -13.76 -9.27
N ASP A 72 15.27 -14.33 -9.52
CA ASP A 72 16.32 -13.72 -10.34
C ASP A 72 16.12 -14.16 -11.80
N THR A 73 15.23 -13.45 -12.50
CA THR A 73 14.91 -13.71 -13.90
C THR A 73 15.55 -12.63 -14.76
N VAL A 74 16.43 -13.03 -15.68
CA VAL A 74 17.06 -12.13 -16.64
C VAL A 74 16.70 -12.58 -18.06
N ILE A 75 16.11 -11.69 -18.85
CA ILE A 75 15.68 -11.93 -20.20
C ILE A 75 16.61 -11.17 -21.14
N GLN A 76 17.24 -11.88 -22.06
CA GLN A 76 18.10 -11.33 -23.11
C GLN A 76 17.27 -11.16 -24.40
N TYR A 77 17.46 -10.05 -25.08
CA TYR A 77 16.76 -9.74 -26.33
C TYR A 77 17.62 -8.86 -27.24
N GLU A 78 17.24 -8.75 -28.49
CA GLU A 78 17.98 -7.96 -29.48
C GLU A 78 17.05 -6.92 -30.12
N VAL A 79 17.57 -5.70 -30.31
CA VAL A 79 16.90 -4.63 -31.04
C VAL A 79 17.87 -4.01 -32.03
N ALA A 80 17.53 -4.04 -33.30
CA ALA A 80 18.35 -3.51 -34.41
C ALA A 80 19.81 -4.01 -34.36
N GLY A 81 20.02 -5.31 -34.10
CA GLY A 81 21.35 -5.95 -34.06
C GLY A 81 22.16 -5.66 -32.81
N LYS A 82 21.59 -5.00 -31.80
CA LYS A 82 22.23 -4.73 -30.49
C LYS A 82 21.61 -5.58 -29.39
N PRO A 83 22.43 -6.28 -28.59
CA PRO A 83 21.94 -7.09 -27.47
C PRO A 83 21.60 -6.20 -26.28
N TYR A 84 20.50 -6.55 -25.61
CA TYR A 84 20.01 -5.95 -24.35
C TYR A 84 19.60 -7.04 -23.39
N ALA A 85 19.46 -6.68 -22.13
CA ALA A 85 18.91 -7.57 -21.10
C ALA A 85 17.99 -6.77 -20.16
N THR A 86 16.94 -7.43 -19.66
CA THR A 86 16.04 -6.88 -18.66
C THR A 86 15.73 -7.93 -17.60
N ASN A 87 15.58 -7.50 -16.35
CA ASN A 87 15.02 -8.28 -15.24
C ASN A 87 13.59 -7.83 -14.89
N LEU A 88 13.04 -6.89 -15.66
CA LEU A 88 11.72 -6.34 -15.45
C LEU A 88 10.66 -7.23 -16.13
N ILE A 89 9.87 -7.91 -15.31
CA ILE A 89 8.73 -8.67 -15.81
C ILE A 89 7.56 -7.71 -16.08
N HIS A 90 7.21 -6.85 -15.10
CA HIS A 90 6.20 -5.79 -15.26
C HIS A 90 6.58 -4.58 -14.42
N PHE A 91 6.08 -3.41 -14.81
CA PHE A 91 6.32 -2.18 -14.04
C PHE A 91 5.65 -2.26 -12.67
N GLY A 92 6.38 -1.90 -11.62
CA GLY A 92 5.93 -1.96 -10.23
C GLY A 92 6.17 -3.31 -9.54
N GLN A 93 6.84 -4.28 -10.21
CA GLN A 93 7.22 -5.53 -9.55
C GLN A 93 8.05 -5.28 -8.29
N THR A 94 7.83 -6.07 -7.26
CA THR A 94 8.66 -6.10 -6.04
C THR A 94 9.89 -6.97 -6.29
N LEU A 95 11.02 -6.59 -5.69
CA LEU A 95 12.27 -7.35 -5.80
C LEU A 95 12.30 -8.61 -4.95
N GLY A 96 11.31 -8.80 -4.08
CA GLY A 96 11.19 -9.96 -3.22
C GLY A 96 9.87 -9.97 -2.46
N SER A 97 9.47 -11.12 -1.98
CA SER A 97 8.25 -11.38 -1.22
C SER A 97 8.54 -12.36 -0.08
N GLY A 98 7.78 -12.30 1.01
CA GLY A 98 7.76 -13.35 2.03
C GLY A 98 7.10 -14.66 1.54
N ASP A 99 6.58 -14.66 0.31
CA ASP A 99 5.92 -15.81 -0.30
C ASP A 99 6.82 -16.46 -1.36
N ALA A 100 7.36 -17.64 -1.04
CA ALA A 100 8.18 -18.42 -1.96
C ALA A 100 7.42 -18.86 -3.20
N SER A 101 6.09 -19.01 -3.11
CA SER A 101 5.28 -19.41 -4.26
C SER A 101 5.26 -18.35 -5.37
N GLU A 102 5.42 -17.05 -5.04
CA GLU A 102 5.52 -15.99 -6.04
C GLU A 102 6.83 -16.09 -6.82
N ALA A 103 7.95 -16.31 -6.12
CA ALA A 103 9.24 -16.47 -6.77
C ALA A 103 9.27 -17.75 -7.65
N GLU A 104 8.71 -18.84 -7.13
CA GLU A 104 8.61 -20.11 -7.86
C GLU A 104 7.65 -20.01 -9.05
N LEU A 105 6.52 -19.30 -8.91
CA LEU A 105 5.59 -19.01 -10.00
C LEU A 105 6.30 -18.25 -11.14
N GLN A 106 7.11 -17.26 -10.80
CA GLN A 106 7.87 -16.50 -11.80
C GLN A 106 8.90 -17.39 -12.49
N ARG A 107 9.64 -18.22 -11.74
CA ARG A 107 10.63 -19.16 -12.27
C ARG A 107 9.99 -20.19 -13.23
N LEU A 108 8.82 -20.73 -12.87
CA LEU A 108 8.10 -21.68 -13.70
C LEU A 108 7.48 -21.05 -14.96
N ARG A 109 7.05 -19.81 -14.86
CA ARG A 109 6.48 -19.03 -15.99
C ARG A 109 7.57 -18.62 -16.99
N TYR A 110 8.79 -18.38 -16.52
CA TYR A 110 9.94 -17.97 -17.31
C TYR A 110 11.10 -18.96 -17.13
N PRO A 111 10.98 -20.20 -17.67
CA PRO A 111 12.01 -21.19 -17.51
C PRO A 111 13.29 -20.81 -18.24
N LEU A 112 14.44 -21.28 -17.74
CA LEU A 112 15.73 -21.08 -18.38
C LEU A 112 15.67 -21.50 -19.85
N ASP A 113 16.31 -20.75 -20.73
CA ASP A 113 16.29 -20.89 -22.19
C ASP A 113 14.89 -20.78 -22.85
N GLY A 114 13.85 -20.48 -22.08
CA GLY A 114 12.51 -20.25 -22.60
C GLY A 114 12.44 -19.01 -23.48
N GLU A 115 11.65 -19.12 -24.58
CA GLU A 115 11.37 -17.97 -25.42
C GLU A 115 10.28 -17.09 -24.80
N VAL A 116 10.48 -15.78 -24.85
CA VAL A 116 9.55 -14.81 -24.29
C VAL A 116 9.44 -13.59 -25.20
N SER A 117 8.23 -13.06 -25.35
CA SER A 117 8.01 -11.80 -26.08
C SER A 117 8.26 -10.63 -25.16
N VAL A 118 9.20 -9.75 -25.50
CA VAL A 118 9.60 -8.57 -24.71
C VAL A 118 9.12 -7.31 -25.42
N ALA A 119 8.36 -6.46 -24.74
CA ALA A 119 8.00 -5.13 -25.20
C ALA A 119 9.08 -4.13 -24.74
N TYR A 120 9.59 -3.31 -25.65
CA TYR A 120 10.66 -2.35 -25.38
C TYR A 120 10.28 -0.94 -25.81
N ASP A 121 10.81 0.07 -25.09
CA ASP A 121 10.66 1.48 -25.47
C ASP A 121 11.49 1.75 -26.74
N PRO A 122 10.87 2.18 -27.87
CA PRO A 122 11.59 2.42 -29.11
C PRO A 122 12.65 3.54 -28.99
N ASN A 123 12.49 4.48 -28.08
CA ASN A 123 13.45 5.55 -27.85
C ASN A 123 14.57 5.14 -26.86
N HIS A 124 14.28 4.19 -25.98
CA HIS A 124 15.20 3.70 -24.95
C HIS A 124 15.14 2.16 -24.87
N PRO A 125 15.75 1.44 -25.84
CA PRO A 125 15.59 -0.01 -25.95
C PRO A 125 16.00 -0.83 -24.73
N TRP A 126 16.77 -0.26 -23.80
CA TRP A 126 17.12 -0.90 -22.52
C TRP A 126 15.97 -0.86 -21.49
N ILE A 127 14.90 -0.07 -21.74
CA ILE A 127 13.67 -0.09 -20.93
C ILE A 127 12.71 -1.06 -21.59
N ALA A 128 12.55 -2.24 -20.99
CA ALA A 128 11.74 -3.29 -21.58
C ALA A 128 11.08 -4.15 -20.49
N ALA A 129 9.93 -4.75 -20.80
CA ALA A 129 9.19 -5.60 -19.91
C ALA A 129 8.61 -6.83 -20.64
N ALA A 130 8.60 -7.98 -19.94
CA ALA A 130 8.01 -9.20 -20.49
C ALA A 130 6.47 -9.16 -20.48
N ARG A 131 5.88 -8.51 -19.47
CA ARG A 131 4.43 -8.29 -19.37
C ARG A 131 4.14 -6.79 -19.39
N PRO A 132 3.96 -6.20 -20.59
CA PRO A 132 3.64 -4.78 -20.71
C PRO A 132 2.21 -4.49 -20.25
N GLY A 133 1.94 -3.23 -19.93
CA GLY A 133 0.63 -2.74 -19.53
C GLY A 133 0.57 -2.34 -18.06
N LEU A 134 -0.58 -1.81 -17.67
CA LEU A 134 -0.85 -1.38 -16.30
C LEU A 134 -1.22 -2.60 -15.42
N HIS A 135 -0.40 -2.84 -14.43
CA HIS A 135 -0.65 -3.81 -13.36
C HIS A 135 -0.90 -3.07 -12.05
N ALA A 136 -1.64 -3.68 -11.12
CA ALA A 136 -1.99 -3.05 -9.84
C ALA A 136 -0.75 -2.66 -9.03
N GLU A 137 0.32 -3.42 -9.16
CA GLU A 137 1.60 -3.22 -8.51
C GLU A 137 2.29 -1.92 -8.93
N ALA A 138 1.98 -1.38 -10.13
CA ALA A 138 2.53 -0.09 -10.57
C ALA A 138 2.11 1.09 -9.70
N PHE A 139 0.98 0.97 -8.98
CA PHE A 139 0.41 2.02 -8.15
C PHE A 139 0.93 2.03 -6.70
N TRP A 140 1.68 1.01 -6.29
CA TRP A 140 2.14 0.94 -4.90
C TRP A 140 3.11 2.08 -4.56
N LEU A 141 4.04 2.40 -5.45
CA LEU A 141 5.05 3.45 -5.23
C LEU A 141 4.42 4.86 -5.15
N PRO A 142 3.57 5.29 -6.10
CA PRO A 142 2.87 6.56 -5.95
C PRO A 142 1.92 6.57 -4.76
N GLY A 143 1.30 5.45 -4.41
CA GLY A 143 0.50 5.32 -3.19
C GLY A 143 1.33 5.51 -1.92
N ALA A 144 2.51 4.91 -1.84
CA ALA A 144 3.46 5.14 -0.74
C ALA A 144 3.90 6.61 -0.67
N GLY A 145 4.20 7.24 -1.81
CA GLY A 145 4.52 8.67 -1.86
C GLY A 145 3.40 9.54 -1.28
N LEU A 146 2.15 9.28 -1.65
CA LEU A 146 0.98 9.97 -1.10
C LEU A 146 0.83 9.74 0.41
N ALA A 147 1.12 8.55 0.90
CA ALA A 147 1.07 8.23 2.33
C ALA A 147 2.04 9.09 3.17
N PHE A 148 3.15 9.55 2.60
CA PHE A 148 4.05 10.53 3.22
C PHE A 148 3.59 11.97 3.01
N LEU A 149 3.10 12.30 1.83
CA LEU A 149 2.73 13.68 1.47
C LEU A 149 1.47 14.17 2.19
N LEU A 150 0.46 13.31 2.35
CA LEU A 150 -0.80 13.70 2.99
C LEU A 150 -0.61 14.12 4.46
N PRO A 151 0.06 13.34 5.33
CA PRO A 151 0.34 13.77 6.70
C PRO A 151 1.25 15.02 6.77
N ALA A 152 2.21 15.14 5.86
CA ALA A 152 3.10 16.30 5.82
C ALA A 152 2.36 17.58 5.39
N ALA A 153 1.51 17.49 4.36
CA ALA A 153 0.65 18.60 3.94
C ALA A 153 -0.31 19.04 5.07
N LEU A 154 -0.84 18.06 5.80
CA LEU A 154 -1.65 18.25 6.97
C LEU A 154 -0.88 19.00 8.08
N ALA A 155 0.31 18.50 8.43
CA ALA A 155 1.14 19.15 9.45
C ALA A 155 1.48 20.59 9.06
N LEU A 156 1.80 20.81 7.78
CA LEU A 156 2.06 22.15 7.25
C LEU A 156 0.82 23.05 7.31
N PHE A 157 -0.34 22.54 6.95
CA PHE A 157 -1.59 23.30 7.03
C PHE A 157 -1.92 23.72 8.46
N VAL A 158 -1.82 22.79 9.41
CA VAL A 158 -2.00 23.07 10.84
C VAL A 158 -0.98 24.12 11.31
N PHE A 159 0.29 23.96 10.96
CA PHE A 159 1.35 24.90 11.30
C PHE A 159 1.06 26.32 10.74
N LEU A 160 0.69 26.43 9.47
CA LEU A 160 0.36 27.72 8.84
C LEU A 160 -0.87 28.38 9.47
N THR A 161 -1.88 27.59 9.83
CA THR A 161 -3.07 28.09 10.52
C THR A 161 -2.71 28.64 11.90
N LEU A 162 -1.91 27.87 12.65
CA LEU A 162 -1.38 28.32 13.96
C LEU A 162 -0.56 29.60 13.82
N PHE A 163 0.33 29.66 12.84
CA PHE A 163 1.20 30.82 12.64
C PHE A 163 0.42 32.10 12.25
N ARG A 164 -0.75 31.95 11.62
CA ARG A 164 -1.64 33.08 11.28
C ARG A 164 -2.50 33.54 12.46
N THR A 165 -2.90 32.63 13.33
CA THR A 165 -3.79 32.94 14.47
C THR A 165 -3.04 33.51 15.68
N PHE A 166 -1.82 33.02 15.95
CA PHE A 166 -1.01 33.47 17.10
C PHE A 166 -0.74 35.00 17.15
N PRO A 167 -0.33 35.69 16.06
CA PRO A 167 -0.06 37.12 16.10
C PRO A 167 -1.31 37.96 16.32
N GLN A 168 -2.48 37.51 15.83
CA GLN A 168 -3.75 38.19 16.01
C GLN A 168 -4.23 38.08 17.45
N GLN A 169 -4.12 36.91 18.04
CA GLN A 169 -4.48 36.67 19.44
C GLN A 169 -3.61 37.49 20.38
N GLN A 170 -2.31 37.56 20.14
CA GLN A 170 -1.40 38.37 20.94
C GLN A 170 -1.71 39.89 20.84
N ARG A 171 -2.10 40.36 19.69
CA ARG A 171 -2.57 41.75 19.53
C ARG A 171 -3.88 42.05 20.27
N ASP A 172 -4.84 41.13 20.15
CA ASP A 172 -6.13 41.23 20.82
C ASP A 172 -5.97 41.22 22.36
N ASP A 173 -5.05 40.38 22.86
CA ASP A 173 -4.73 40.31 24.30
C ASP A 173 -4.02 41.56 24.80
N ASP A 174 -3.09 42.13 24.01
CA ASP A 174 -2.39 43.38 24.34
C ASP A 174 -3.34 44.59 24.33
N GLU A 175 -4.29 44.67 23.37
CA GLU A 175 -5.32 45.72 23.33
C GLU A 175 -6.28 45.58 24.52
N PHE A 176 -6.74 44.38 24.83
CA PHE A 176 -7.58 44.14 25.99
C PHE A 176 -6.87 44.56 27.28
N ARG A 177 -5.59 44.18 27.45
CA ARG A 177 -4.78 44.49 28.60
C ARG A 177 -4.65 46.04 28.78
N LYS A 178 -4.38 46.75 27.68
CA LYS A 178 -4.34 48.22 27.66
C LYS A 178 -5.69 48.86 28.04
N SER A 179 -6.80 48.30 27.55
CA SER A 179 -8.14 48.80 27.88
C SER A 179 -8.47 48.61 29.39
N VAL A 180 -8.06 47.46 29.98
CA VAL A 180 -8.20 47.22 31.39
C VAL A 180 -7.33 48.16 32.24
N GLU A 181 -6.06 48.36 31.86
CA GLU A 181 -5.15 49.28 32.53
C GLU A 181 -5.70 50.74 32.50
N THR A 182 -6.24 51.16 31.36
CA THR A 182 -6.85 52.47 31.20
C THR A 182 -8.11 52.62 32.08
N ALA A 183 -8.95 51.58 32.15
CA ALA A 183 -10.15 51.60 32.96
C ALA A 183 -9.80 51.65 34.48
N ILE A 184 -8.78 50.96 34.95
CA ILE A 184 -8.29 51.03 36.31
C ILE A 184 -7.78 52.42 36.68
N GLU A 185 -7.03 53.06 35.80
CA GLU A 185 -6.49 54.39 35.97
C GLU A 185 -7.61 55.46 36.00
N ASN A 186 -8.60 55.33 35.08
CA ASN A 186 -9.78 56.21 35.08
C ASN A 186 -10.60 56.04 36.38
N GLY A 187 -10.79 54.81 36.84
CA GLY A 187 -11.46 54.55 38.11
C GLY A 187 -10.76 55.18 39.33
N ARG A 188 -9.41 55.19 39.35
CA ARG A 188 -8.60 55.88 40.37
C ARG A 188 -8.80 57.41 40.32
N ARG A 189 -9.10 57.96 39.14
CA ARG A 189 -9.32 59.42 38.95
C ARG A 189 -10.78 59.81 39.07
N GLY A 190 -11.68 58.92 39.42
CA GLY A 190 -13.11 59.18 39.54
C GLY A 190 -13.82 59.46 38.22
N ILE A 191 -13.22 59.07 37.10
CA ILE A 191 -13.78 59.18 35.75
C ILE A 191 -14.61 57.94 35.47
N ALA A 192 -15.80 58.09 34.83
CA ALA A 192 -16.64 56.96 34.46
C ALA A 192 -15.84 55.97 33.56
N THR A 193 -15.77 54.72 33.99
CA THR A 193 -15.12 53.68 33.18
C THR A 193 -16.04 53.18 32.12
N PRO A 194 -15.57 53.03 30.88
CA PRO A 194 -16.36 52.38 29.85
C PRO A 194 -16.62 50.91 30.23
N ASP A 195 -17.80 50.42 29.87
CA ASP A 195 -18.18 49.01 30.07
C ASP A 195 -17.20 48.11 29.30
N ILE A 196 -16.37 47.37 29.98
CA ILE A 196 -15.43 46.46 29.36
C ILE A 196 -16.17 45.13 29.17
N PRO A 197 -16.53 44.77 27.93
CA PRO A 197 -17.22 43.51 27.69
C PRO A 197 -16.33 42.35 28.15
N PHE A 198 -16.88 41.44 28.93
CA PHE A 198 -16.19 40.20 29.32
C PHE A 198 -15.89 39.42 28.02
N ARG A 199 -14.63 39.28 27.67
CA ARG A 199 -14.16 38.47 26.59
C ARG A 199 -13.52 37.23 27.19
N PRO A 200 -14.16 36.03 27.04
CA PRO A 200 -13.50 34.81 27.48
C PRO A 200 -12.22 34.63 26.66
N PRO A 201 -11.11 34.18 27.26
CA PRO A 201 -9.90 33.89 26.52
C PRO A 201 -10.22 32.85 25.44
N LYS A 202 -10.02 33.21 24.17
CA LYS A 202 -10.19 32.30 23.06
C LYS A 202 -9.02 31.33 23.09
N ASP A 203 -9.28 30.09 23.48
CA ASP A 203 -8.24 29.08 23.54
C ASP A 203 -7.82 28.69 22.10
N SER A 204 -6.52 28.62 21.85
CA SER A 204 -6.00 28.18 20.55
C SER A 204 -6.44 26.76 20.21
N SER A 205 -6.81 25.96 21.19
CA SER A 205 -7.41 24.65 21.03
C SER A 205 -8.73 24.66 20.25
N ASP A 206 -9.52 25.77 20.37
CA ASP A 206 -10.83 25.89 19.71
C ASP A 206 -10.75 25.93 18.18
N VAL A 207 -9.61 26.33 17.63
CA VAL A 207 -9.38 26.38 16.17
C VAL A 207 -8.60 25.15 15.68
N ILE A 208 -7.65 24.69 16.48
CA ILE A 208 -6.75 23.59 16.11
C ILE A 208 -7.48 22.25 16.14
N ALA A 209 -8.26 22.00 17.18
CA ALA A 209 -8.94 20.72 17.39
C ALA A 209 -9.88 20.36 16.21
N PRO A 210 -10.76 21.24 15.70
CA PRO A 210 -11.62 20.92 14.57
C PRO A 210 -10.83 20.70 13.27
N VAL A 211 -9.76 21.46 13.04
CA VAL A 211 -8.93 21.27 11.85
C VAL A 211 -8.23 19.93 11.87
N VAL A 212 -7.57 19.57 12.98
CA VAL A 212 -6.89 18.30 13.13
C VAL A 212 -7.88 17.15 13.00
N ALA A 213 -9.02 17.22 13.67
CA ALA A 213 -10.05 16.20 13.62
C ALA A 213 -10.66 16.06 12.20
N GLY A 214 -10.85 17.17 11.46
CA GLY A 214 -11.33 17.15 10.06
C GLY A 214 -10.41 16.41 9.13
N LEU A 215 -9.13 16.59 9.33
CA LEU A 215 -8.11 15.95 8.51
C LEU A 215 -7.96 14.47 8.86
N PHE A 216 -8.02 14.11 10.15
CA PHE A 216 -8.13 12.71 10.56
C PHE A 216 -9.37 12.06 9.95
N GLY A 217 -10.52 12.71 10.03
CA GLY A 217 -11.76 12.24 9.41
C GLY A 217 -11.61 12.00 7.91
N ALA A 218 -10.99 12.93 7.17
CA ALA A 218 -10.76 12.79 5.74
C ALA A 218 -9.81 11.62 5.40
N VAL A 219 -8.72 11.44 6.17
CA VAL A 219 -7.80 10.30 6.00
C VAL A 219 -8.51 8.97 6.24
N PHE A 220 -9.28 8.87 7.33
CA PHE A 220 -10.04 7.66 7.63
C PHE A 220 -11.11 7.36 6.57
N CYS A 221 -11.78 8.36 6.01
CA CYS A 221 -12.69 8.19 4.89
C CYS A 221 -11.96 7.66 3.65
N ALA A 222 -10.82 8.23 3.29
CA ALA A 222 -10.04 7.79 2.13
C ALA A 222 -9.56 6.34 2.30
N LEU A 223 -8.99 6.00 3.46
CA LEU A 223 -8.56 4.63 3.77
C LEU A 223 -9.75 3.65 3.80
N GLY A 224 -10.88 4.08 4.35
CA GLY A 224 -12.11 3.31 4.37
C GLY A 224 -12.63 2.99 2.97
N ILE A 225 -12.67 3.98 2.08
CA ILE A 225 -13.09 3.79 0.68
C ILE A 225 -12.12 2.85 -0.05
N LEU A 226 -10.81 2.99 0.12
CA LEU A 226 -9.82 2.12 -0.49
C LEU A 226 -9.95 0.67 -0.01
N ALA A 227 -10.12 0.45 1.29
CA ALA A 227 -10.32 -0.87 1.87
C ALA A 227 -11.64 -1.51 1.43
N LEU A 228 -12.73 -0.72 1.40
CA LEU A 228 -14.04 -1.17 0.90
C LEU A 228 -13.99 -1.57 -0.57
N SER A 229 -13.41 -0.72 -1.43
CA SER A 229 -13.32 -1.00 -2.87
C SER A 229 -12.48 -2.25 -3.14
N SER A 230 -11.33 -2.40 -2.48
CA SER A 230 -10.45 -3.56 -2.60
C SER A 230 -11.13 -4.84 -2.07
N GLY A 231 -11.81 -4.74 -0.93
CA GLY A 231 -12.56 -5.84 -0.34
C GLY A 231 -13.75 -6.27 -1.21
N ALA A 232 -14.55 -5.31 -1.69
CA ALA A 232 -15.68 -5.57 -2.57
C ALA A 232 -15.25 -6.24 -3.88
N GLN A 233 -14.13 -5.82 -4.48
CA GLN A 233 -13.60 -6.44 -5.67
C GLN A 233 -13.19 -7.90 -5.43
N ARG A 234 -12.56 -8.19 -4.28
CA ARG A 234 -12.18 -9.57 -3.90
C ARG A 234 -13.42 -10.43 -3.68
N MET A 235 -14.43 -9.91 -2.99
CA MET A 235 -15.70 -10.62 -2.75
C MET A 235 -16.45 -10.88 -4.05
N TRP A 236 -16.53 -9.89 -4.94
CA TRP A 236 -17.17 -10.06 -6.24
C TRP A 236 -16.48 -11.13 -7.08
N ARG A 237 -15.13 -11.13 -7.14
CA ARG A 237 -14.37 -12.16 -7.84
C ARG A 237 -14.52 -13.53 -7.19
N GLY A 238 -14.57 -13.59 -5.86
CA GLY A 238 -14.86 -14.81 -5.12
C GLY A 238 -16.23 -15.40 -5.50
N ALA A 239 -17.29 -14.60 -5.41
CA ALA A 239 -18.63 -15.02 -5.81
C ALA A 239 -18.71 -15.41 -7.29
N ALA A 240 -18.12 -14.61 -8.18
CA ALA A 240 -18.10 -14.90 -9.61
C ALA A 240 -17.38 -16.22 -9.92
N SER A 241 -16.33 -16.58 -9.14
CA SER A 241 -15.57 -17.80 -9.36
C SER A 241 -16.37 -19.09 -9.19
N GLU A 242 -17.51 -19.07 -8.49
CA GLU A 242 -18.42 -20.22 -8.37
C GLU A 242 -19.00 -20.64 -9.72
N HIS A 243 -19.08 -19.71 -10.67
CA HIS A 243 -19.62 -19.94 -12.02
C HIS A 243 -18.53 -20.05 -13.08
N TRP A 244 -17.24 -20.06 -12.67
CA TRP A 244 -16.16 -20.17 -13.61
C TRP A 244 -16.03 -21.60 -14.18
N PRO A 245 -15.66 -21.75 -15.43
CA PRO A 245 -15.31 -23.05 -15.98
C PRO A 245 -14.12 -23.65 -15.25
N SER A 246 -14.03 -24.95 -15.25
CA SER A 246 -12.95 -25.68 -14.61
C SER A 246 -12.19 -26.57 -15.58
N VAL A 247 -10.91 -26.76 -15.31
CA VAL A 247 -10.00 -27.61 -16.05
C VAL A 247 -9.17 -28.44 -15.09
N GLU A 248 -8.63 -29.57 -15.55
CA GLU A 248 -7.65 -30.34 -14.79
C GLU A 248 -6.30 -29.64 -14.79
N GLY A 249 -5.68 -29.60 -13.62
CA GLY A 249 -4.36 -29.04 -13.40
C GLY A 249 -3.51 -29.95 -12.52
N LYS A 250 -2.26 -29.57 -12.32
CA LYS A 250 -1.29 -30.30 -11.52
C LYS A 250 -0.50 -29.38 -10.60
N VAL A 251 -0.29 -29.78 -9.36
CA VAL A 251 0.55 -29.06 -8.40
C VAL A 251 2.02 -29.30 -8.74
N LEU A 252 2.79 -28.22 -8.87
CA LEU A 252 4.22 -28.23 -9.18
C LEU A 252 5.10 -27.93 -7.97
N PHE A 253 4.60 -27.12 -7.04
CA PHE A 253 5.30 -26.72 -5.83
C PHE A 253 4.31 -26.69 -4.66
N SER A 254 4.75 -27.12 -3.47
CA SER A 254 3.94 -27.07 -2.24
C SER A 254 4.87 -27.09 -1.03
N ARG A 255 4.69 -26.11 -0.12
CA ARG A 255 5.38 -26.05 1.18
C ARG A 255 4.54 -25.26 2.17
N VAL A 256 4.84 -25.42 3.45
CA VAL A 256 4.39 -24.51 4.51
C VAL A 256 5.51 -23.52 4.80
N ASN A 257 5.21 -22.23 4.76
CA ASN A 257 6.12 -21.19 5.20
C ASN A 257 5.75 -20.77 6.62
N THR A 258 6.77 -20.67 7.48
CA THR A 258 6.63 -20.23 8.86
C THR A 258 7.25 -18.86 9.01
N SER A 259 6.49 -17.88 9.50
CA SER A 259 6.96 -16.53 9.80
C SER A 259 6.83 -16.27 11.29
N GLU A 260 7.94 -15.91 11.93
CA GLU A 260 7.97 -15.52 13.33
C GLU A 260 8.02 -14.00 13.45
N THR A 261 7.03 -13.42 14.12
CA THR A 261 7.02 -12.01 14.50
C THR A 261 7.15 -11.92 16.02
N ARG A 262 8.00 -11.01 16.51
CA ARG A 262 8.08 -10.72 17.95
C ARG A 262 7.42 -9.39 18.24
N ASP A 263 6.49 -9.41 19.17
CA ASP A 263 5.89 -8.20 19.73
C ASP A 263 6.90 -7.43 20.63
N SER A 264 6.63 -6.15 20.88
CA SER A 264 7.37 -5.29 21.81
C SER A 264 7.55 -5.90 23.20
N ASN A 265 6.67 -6.81 23.60
CA ASN A 265 6.71 -7.59 24.85
C ASN A 265 7.52 -8.90 24.73
N GLN A 266 8.27 -9.10 23.64
CA GLN A 266 9.02 -10.32 23.31
C GLN A 266 8.14 -11.60 23.16
N GLN A 267 6.83 -11.44 23.08
CA GLN A 267 5.94 -12.56 22.79
C GLN A 267 6.12 -12.96 21.32
N ARG A 268 6.35 -14.24 21.06
CA ARG A 268 6.46 -14.79 19.72
C ARG A 268 5.06 -15.06 19.19
N ASP A 269 4.77 -14.50 18.04
CA ASP A 269 3.60 -14.84 17.24
C ASP A 269 4.09 -15.54 15.97
N THR A 270 3.64 -16.77 15.79
CA THR A 270 4.05 -17.60 14.66
C THR A 270 2.86 -17.77 13.72
N THR A 271 3.06 -17.37 12.47
CA THR A 271 2.06 -17.54 11.41
C THR A 271 2.53 -18.59 10.41
N PHE A 272 1.61 -19.43 9.97
CA PHE A 272 1.83 -20.48 9.00
C PHE A 272 1.09 -20.17 7.72
N SER A 273 1.78 -20.27 6.58
CA SER A 273 1.24 -19.96 5.26
C SER A 273 1.48 -21.12 4.31
N PRO A 274 0.44 -21.86 3.90
CA PRO A 274 0.58 -22.89 2.88
C PRO A 274 0.79 -22.23 1.52
N GLN A 275 1.93 -22.52 0.91
CA GLN A 275 2.37 -21.97 -0.37
C GLN A 275 2.42 -23.07 -1.42
N PHE A 276 1.85 -22.85 -2.58
CA PHE A 276 1.87 -23.82 -3.68
C PHE A 276 1.79 -23.10 -5.03
N VAL A 277 2.32 -23.77 -6.06
CA VAL A 277 2.17 -23.35 -7.46
C VAL A 277 1.59 -24.54 -8.24
N TYR A 278 0.66 -24.26 -9.11
CA TYR A 278 0.03 -25.25 -9.98
C TYR A 278 -0.01 -24.76 -11.42
N THR A 279 -0.12 -25.71 -12.32
CA THR A 279 -0.26 -25.49 -13.76
C THR A 279 -1.54 -26.12 -14.29
N TYR A 280 -2.06 -25.59 -15.35
CA TYR A 280 -3.17 -26.10 -16.14
C TYR A 280 -3.00 -25.67 -17.59
N GLU A 281 -3.66 -26.33 -18.51
CA GLU A 281 -3.55 -26.09 -19.94
C GLU A 281 -4.91 -25.75 -20.51
N LEU A 282 -4.95 -24.67 -21.31
CA LEU A 282 -6.12 -24.21 -22.03
C LEU A 282 -5.71 -23.95 -23.48
N ASP A 283 -6.39 -24.58 -24.41
CA ASP A 283 -6.14 -24.43 -25.85
C ASP A 283 -4.66 -24.61 -26.25
N GLY A 284 -3.97 -25.57 -25.59
CA GLY A 284 -2.55 -25.86 -25.82
C GLY A 284 -1.58 -24.86 -25.16
N VAL A 285 -2.09 -23.87 -24.41
CA VAL A 285 -1.28 -22.90 -23.66
C VAL A 285 -1.22 -23.28 -22.18
N LYS A 286 -0.01 -23.37 -21.64
CA LYS A 286 0.20 -23.62 -20.22
C LYS A 286 0.08 -22.32 -19.42
N HIS A 287 -0.74 -22.40 -18.37
CA HIS A 287 -0.92 -21.35 -17.36
C HIS A 287 -0.38 -21.81 -16.02
N PHE A 288 0.09 -20.86 -15.22
CA PHE A 288 0.62 -21.10 -13.88
C PHE A 288 -0.03 -20.14 -12.89
N ASN A 289 -0.37 -20.64 -11.70
CA ASN A 289 -0.94 -19.82 -10.64
C ASN A 289 -0.58 -20.37 -9.26
N ASN A 290 -0.69 -19.53 -8.21
CA ASN A 290 -0.44 -19.89 -6.81
C ASN A 290 -1.65 -19.60 -5.89
N ARG A 291 -2.77 -19.17 -6.46
CA ARG A 291 -3.95 -18.74 -5.69
C ARG A 291 -4.88 -19.90 -5.37
N ARG A 292 -5.09 -20.17 -4.08
CA ARG A 292 -6.08 -21.16 -3.61
C ARG A 292 -7.50 -20.63 -3.74
N ARG A 293 -7.75 -19.46 -3.17
CA ARG A 293 -9.05 -18.74 -3.16
C ARG A 293 -8.85 -17.23 -3.09
N PHE A 294 -9.91 -16.47 -3.27
CA PHE A 294 -9.92 -15.05 -2.95
C PHE A 294 -10.11 -14.88 -1.44
N GLY A 295 -9.10 -14.38 -0.72
CA GLY A 295 -9.14 -14.17 0.73
C GLY A 295 -7.78 -14.35 1.39
N ARG A 296 -7.77 -14.44 2.72
CA ARG A 296 -6.56 -14.62 3.51
C ARG A 296 -6.03 -16.05 3.38
N ILE A 297 -4.71 -16.19 3.35
CA ILE A 297 -4.02 -17.48 3.17
C ILE A 297 -3.24 -17.88 4.42
N GLU A 298 -3.08 -16.97 5.40
CA GLU A 298 -2.27 -17.19 6.60
C GLU A 298 -3.14 -17.56 7.79
N GLY A 299 -2.62 -18.42 8.66
CA GLY A 299 -3.25 -18.83 9.90
C GLY A 299 -2.22 -19.03 11.02
N SER A 300 -2.70 -19.06 12.26
CA SER A 300 -1.87 -19.33 13.45
C SER A 300 -1.74 -20.84 13.78
N SER A 301 -2.39 -21.71 13.02
CA SER A 301 -2.36 -23.16 13.23
C SER A 301 -1.47 -23.85 12.21
N GLU A 302 -0.44 -24.52 12.71
CA GLU A 302 0.46 -25.35 11.90
C GLU A 302 -0.28 -26.52 11.26
N ASP A 303 -1.10 -27.25 12.06
CA ASP A 303 -1.89 -28.39 11.59
C ASP A 303 -2.79 -28.04 10.42
N TRP A 304 -3.41 -26.83 10.47
CA TRP A 304 -4.23 -26.30 9.36
C TRP A 304 -3.40 -26.08 8.10
N ALA A 305 -2.20 -25.51 8.23
CA ALA A 305 -1.34 -25.22 7.09
C ALA A 305 -0.78 -26.52 6.48
N GLU A 306 -0.43 -27.49 7.32
CA GLU A 306 0.02 -28.81 6.90
C GLU A 306 -1.09 -29.64 6.22
N ASP A 307 -2.33 -29.57 6.72
CA ASP A 307 -3.48 -30.22 6.08
C ASP A 307 -3.67 -29.69 4.65
N ILE A 308 -3.58 -28.38 4.48
CA ILE A 308 -3.68 -27.77 3.15
C ILE A 308 -2.51 -28.18 2.26
N ALA A 309 -1.26 -28.13 2.75
CA ALA A 309 -0.09 -28.55 1.99
C ALA A 309 -0.16 -30.03 1.61
N THR A 310 -0.70 -30.87 2.48
CA THR A 310 -0.95 -32.30 2.23
C THR A 310 -2.04 -32.49 1.19
N ARG A 311 -3.09 -31.69 1.22
CA ARG A 311 -4.18 -31.70 0.24
C ARG A 311 -3.69 -31.35 -1.16
N TYR A 312 -2.73 -30.42 -1.26
CA TYR A 312 -2.13 -29.94 -2.50
C TYR A 312 -0.67 -30.37 -2.66
N LYS A 313 -0.38 -31.67 -2.51
CA LYS A 313 0.97 -32.23 -2.71
C LYS A 313 1.47 -32.11 -4.14
N VAL A 314 2.78 -31.90 -4.28
CA VAL A 314 3.45 -31.89 -5.58
C VAL A 314 3.11 -33.16 -6.39
N GLY A 315 2.78 -32.94 -7.65
CA GLY A 315 2.41 -34.02 -8.58
C GLY A 315 0.93 -34.39 -8.55
N LYS A 316 0.14 -33.92 -7.57
CA LYS A 316 -1.28 -34.24 -7.48
C LYS A 316 -2.08 -33.54 -8.55
N GLY A 317 -3.02 -34.26 -9.19
CA GLY A 317 -4.05 -33.70 -10.05
C GLY A 317 -5.08 -32.93 -9.23
N ILE A 318 -5.46 -31.77 -9.71
CA ILE A 318 -6.37 -30.84 -9.05
C ILE A 318 -7.35 -30.25 -10.07
N ARG A 319 -8.49 -29.76 -9.58
CA ARG A 319 -9.42 -28.97 -10.40
C ARG A 319 -9.13 -27.49 -10.24
N VAL A 320 -8.97 -26.78 -11.35
CA VAL A 320 -8.66 -25.35 -11.42
C VAL A 320 -9.82 -24.63 -12.03
N TYR A 321 -10.32 -23.58 -11.38
CA TYR A 321 -11.37 -22.70 -11.88
C TYR A 321 -10.74 -21.42 -12.39
N TYR A 322 -10.96 -21.05 -13.64
CA TYR A 322 -10.31 -19.94 -14.29
C TYR A 322 -11.29 -18.90 -14.82
N PHE A 323 -10.86 -17.65 -14.86
CA PHE A 323 -11.65 -16.57 -15.41
C PHE A 323 -11.53 -16.55 -16.93
N PRO A 324 -12.62 -16.73 -17.72
CA PRO A 324 -12.53 -16.91 -19.17
C PRO A 324 -11.92 -15.70 -19.92
N ALA A 325 -12.13 -14.46 -19.40
CA ALA A 325 -11.59 -13.26 -20.04
C ALA A 325 -10.09 -13.03 -19.72
N ASP A 326 -9.56 -13.66 -18.66
CA ASP A 326 -8.14 -13.62 -18.29
C ASP A 326 -7.78 -14.96 -17.64
N PRO A 327 -7.35 -15.95 -18.44
CA PRO A 327 -7.01 -17.28 -17.94
C PRO A 327 -5.89 -17.31 -16.88
N ASP A 328 -5.05 -16.30 -16.80
CA ASP A 328 -4.04 -16.19 -15.73
C ASP A 328 -4.66 -15.90 -14.35
N VAL A 329 -5.94 -15.58 -14.29
CA VAL A 329 -6.69 -15.45 -13.04
C VAL A 329 -7.45 -16.73 -12.76
N ALA A 330 -6.95 -17.53 -11.83
CA ALA A 330 -7.54 -18.82 -11.48
C ALA A 330 -7.48 -19.09 -9.96
N VAL A 331 -8.33 -20.00 -9.50
CA VAL A 331 -8.39 -20.45 -8.11
C VAL A 331 -8.63 -21.96 -8.03
N LEU A 332 -8.23 -22.58 -6.94
CA LEU A 332 -8.49 -24.00 -6.64
C LEU A 332 -9.83 -24.19 -5.93
N GLU A 333 -10.19 -23.26 -5.08
CA GLU A 333 -11.42 -23.29 -4.29
C GLU A 333 -12.23 -22.05 -4.63
N PRO A 334 -13.30 -22.20 -5.46
CA PRO A 334 -14.17 -21.09 -5.84
C PRO A 334 -15.05 -20.66 -4.68
N GLY A 335 -15.63 -19.47 -4.78
CA GLY A 335 -16.55 -18.91 -3.81
C GLY A 335 -15.92 -17.98 -2.80
N ASN A 336 -16.79 -17.40 -1.97
CA ASN A 336 -16.39 -16.54 -0.87
C ASN A 336 -16.27 -17.35 0.43
N ASN A 337 -15.39 -16.88 1.32
CA ASN A 337 -15.34 -17.35 2.71
C ASN A 337 -15.55 -16.16 3.66
N SER A 338 -15.86 -16.46 4.93
CA SER A 338 -16.03 -15.45 5.98
C SER A 338 -14.78 -14.61 6.21
N GLU A 339 -13.61 -15.18 5.95
CA GLU A 339 -12.33 -14.48 6.08
C GLU A 339 -12.15 -13.34 5.06
N GLY A 340 -12.85 -13.39 3.92
CA GLY A 340 -12.88 -12.30 2.93
C GLY A 340 -13.58 -11.04 3.43
N LEU A 341 -14.39 -11.13 4.49
CA LEU A 341 -15.18 -10.02 5.02
C LEU A 341 -14.38 -9.06 5.92
N TRP A 342 -13.22 -9.46 6.41
CA TRP A 342 -12.47 -8.63 7.36
C TRP A 342 -12.02 -7.28 6.76
N LEU A 343 -11.52 -7.29 5.52
CA LEU A 343 -11.04 -6.08 4.86
C LEU A 343 -12.16 -5.07 4.57
N PRO A 344 -13.29 -5.44 3.94
CA PRO A 344 -14.42 -4.52 3.80
C PRO A 344 -15.03 -4.14 5.16
N GLY A 345 -14.99 -5.01 6.17
CA GLY A 345 -15.44 -4.71 7.54
C GLY A 345 -14.60 -3.59 8.17
N VAL A 346 -13.28 -3.71 8.14
CA VAL A 346 -12.37 -2.66 8.61
C VAL A 346 -12.56 -1.37 7.81
N GLY A 347 -12.71 -1.49 6.48
CA GLY A 347 -12.96 -0.34 5.61
C GLY A 347 -14.25 0.40 5.97
N LEU A 348 -15.34 -0.33 6.29
CA LEU A 348 -16.60 0.25 6.72
C LEU A 348 -16.46 0.99 8.08
N VAL A 349 -15.81 0.36 9.05
CA VAL A 349 -15.55 0.98 10.36
C VAL A 349 -14.72 2.26 10.21
N ALA A 350 -13.65 2.23 9.42
CA ALA A 350 -12.81 3.39 9.15
C ALA A 350 -13.63 4.51 8.46
N LEU A 351 -14.45 4.19 7.48
CA LEU A 351 -15.30 5.15 6.78
C LEU A 351 -16.33 5.79 7.73
N LEU A 352 -17.01 4.98 8.53
CA LEU A 352 -18.00 5.48 9.50
C LEU A 352 -17.34 6.36 10.58
N PHE A 353 -16.16 6.00 11.06
CA PHE A 353 -15.38 6.81 11.99
C PHE A 353 -14.97 8.14 11.36
N GLY A 354 -14.47 8.11 10.12
CA GLY A 354 -14.10 9.32 9.37
C GLY A 354 -15.31 10.24 9.15
N LEU A 355 -16.45 9.71 8.74
CA LEU A 355 -17.69 10.48 8.57
C LEU A 355 -18.19 11.05 9.90
N ALA A 356 -18.17 10.28 10.99
CA ALA A 356 -18.59 10.75 12.30
C ALA A 356 -17.71 11.92 12.79
N THR A 357 -16.39 11.85 12.60
CA THR A 357 -15.48 12.96 12.94
C THR A 357 -15.74 14.19 12.08
N LEU A 358 -16.00 14.06 10.78
CA LEU A 358 -16.34 15.17 9.89
C LEU A 358 -17.67 15.83 10.28
N ILE A 359 -18.70 15.05 10.59
CA ILE A 359 -20.01 15.56 11.03
C ILE A 359 -19.90 16.29 12.37
N TRP A 360 -19.10 15.76 13.30
CA TRP A 360 -18.89 16.38 14.61
C TRP A 360 -18.23 17.76 14.53
N ILE A 361 -17.41 18.01 13.50
CA ILE A 361 -16.68 19.26 13.33
C ILE A 361 -17.55 20.35 12.71
N VAL A 362 -18.54 20.02 11.85
CA VAL A 362 -19.38 21.00 11.17
C VAL A 362 -19.96 22.06 12.12
N PRO A 363 -20.57 21.72 13.28
CA PRO A 363 -21.08 22.74 14.22
C PRO A 363 -19.98 23.52 14.94
N ALA A 364 -18.75 22.99 15.05
CA ALA A 364 -17.63 23.67 15.69
C ALA A 364 -17.00 24.74 14.79
N VAL A 365 -17.08 24.58 13.45
CA VAL A 365 -16.59 25.54 12.46
C VAL A 365 -17.65 26.58 12.09
N ALA A 366 -18.93 26.26 12.29
CA ALA A 366 -20.06 27.16 11.97
C ALA A 366 -20.38 28.19 13.07
N LYS A 367 -19.70 28.17 14.21
CA LYS A 367 -19.76 29.16 15.30
C LYS A 367 -18.53 30.06 15.28
#